data_e5ba57c55b75a1bbfd49f2f97f24beb5
#
_entry.id   e5ba57c55b75a1bbfd49f2f97f24beb5
#
_cell.length_a   1.000
_cell.length_b   1.000
_cell.length_c   1.000
_cell.angle_alpha   90.00
_cell.angle_beta   90.00
_cell.angle_gamma   90.00
#
_symmetry.space_group_name_H-M   'P 1'
#
loop_
_entity.id
_entity.type
_entity.pdbx_description
1 polymer ?
#
loop_
_entity_poly.entity_id
_entity_poly.type
_entity_poly.pdbx_seq_one_letter_code
_entity_poly.pdbx_strand_id
1 'polypeptide(L)'
;MLQFKPVTRQDGNKLRKYYETCDYGLCEYSVGTKLMWKKSLHPAWAEAAGCLVVRNCINGQVVFDYPVAGPEGDEDAALEAIETDCLEQGIPLVISVVPETKAAHLLARYPYVSVSDVRTWRDYIYYREDLQFFAGRRYSGQRNHINKFRSKWPDAEFRPLTAEDKDVIARFWADYEAEFPKGDNAKARDELELAKKMLTLVGRPCFLAGGMFDGEKLIALSLAEKCGDTLIIHIEKALYSYTGVYPTLVQAFADAFGDGCQWINREDDAADRGLRTSKLQYGPAKLAPKYRFEPQNELLRHVSQIPELKTERLTLSALTEADIPAYNALVLDGDRNRWWGYDDVGGLGGPVEERSFFEVAQRDFENRQAVNFAVRLGGKLIGEAVLYRFDCRGGAELGCRIDKAYAGHGYGTEAFAAVADWGLYRVHLSKVVAKCFKENQASYKMLSSCMRKAGEDETFFYFEKLV
;
A
#
# COMPACT_ATOMS: atom_id res chain seq x y z
N MET A 1 14.01 -8.08 -2.75
CA MET A 1 12.75 -8.19 -1.95
C MET A 1 12.87 -7.45 -0.64
N LEU A 2 11.85 -6.68 -0.30
CA LEU A 2 11.75 -5.96 0.97
C LEU A 2 11.57 -6.93 2.14
N GLN A 3 12.30 -6.69 3.24
CA GLN A 3 12.25 -7.55 4.44
C GLN A 3 11.25 -6.99 5.46
N PHE A 4 9.99 -7.39 5.35
CA PHE A 4 8.93 -6.94 6.23
C PHE A 4 8.93 -7.65 7.58
N LYS A 5 8.78 -6.88 8.66
CA LYS A 5 8.61 -7.34 10.04
C LYS A 5 7.22 -6.97 10.56
N PRO A 6 6.48 -7.88 11.21
CA PRO A 6 5.20 -7.52 11.81
C PRO A 6 5.35 -6.37 12.81
N VAL A 7 4.45 -5.39 12.76
CA VAL A 7 4.44 -4.29 13.73
C VAL A 7 4.17 -4.82 15.13
N THR A 8 5.00 -4.43 16.08
CA THR A 8 4.88 -4.79 17.51
C THR A 8 4.95 -3.54 18.38
N ARG A 9 4.60 -3.70 19.67
CA ARG A 9 4.75 -2.60 20.64
C ARG A 9 6.21 -2.14 20.82
N GLN A 10 7.18 -3.00 20.51
CA GLN A 10 8.61 -2.68 20.62
C GLN A 10 9.07 -1.77 19.48
N ASP A 11 8.37 -1.80 18.35
CA ASP A 11 8.70 -0.96 17.17
C ASP A 11 8.21 0.48 17.31
N GLY A 12 7.38 0.77 18.34
CA GLY A 12 6.76 2.08 18.53
C GLY A 12 7.72 3.26 18.44
N ASN A 13 8.87 3.22 19.14
CA ASN A 13 9.86 4.29 19.08
C ASN A 13 10.53 4.43 17.72
N LYS A 14 10.62 3.37 16.92
CA LYS A 14 11.20 3.40 15.58
C LYS A 14 10.22 4.01 14.58
N LEU A 15 8.98 3.53 14.57
CA LEU A 15 7.92 4.05 13.71
C LEU A 15 7.61 5.51 14.02
N ARG A 16 7.60 5.88 15.30
CA ARG A 16 7.40 7.26 15.76
C ARG A 16 8.35 8.25 15.09
N LYS A 17 9.63 7.92 14.92
CA LYS A 17 10.63 8.82 14.31
C LYS A 17 10.23 9.27 12.90
N TYR A 18 9.52 8.44 12.16
CA TYR A 18 8.98 8.79 10.85
C TYR A 18 7.67 9.57 10.98
N TYR A 19 6.78 9.14 11.87
CA TYR A 19 5.46 9.78 12.02
C TYR A 19 5.51 11.15 12.70
N GLU A 20 6.52 11.42 13.54
CA GLU A 20 6.70 12.73 14.18
C GLU A 20 6.99 13.87 13.18
N THR A 21 7.59 13.54 12.04
CA THR A 21 7.90 14.49 10.97
C THR A 21 6.92 14.42 9.80
N CYS A 22 5.96 13.50 9.86
CA CYS A 22 4.99 13.27 8.81
C CYS A 22 3.85 14.28 8.87
N ASP A 23 3.65 15.03 7.78
CA ASP A 23 2.64 16.10 7.64
C ASP A 23 1.35 15.63 6.94
N TYR A 24 1.15 14.31 6.77
CA TYR A 24 -0.03 13.78 6.06
C TYR A 24 -1.33 13.96 6.82
N GLY A 25 -1.28 14.07 8.16
CA GLY A 25 -2.41 14.35 9.02
C GLY A 25 -3.48 13.25 9.08
N LEU A 26 -3.22 12.07 8.50
CA LEU A 26 -4.12 10.91 8.49
C LEU A 26 -3.81 9.97 9.65
N CYS A 27 -4.84 9.37 10.25
CA CYS A 27 -4.68 8.55 11.44
C CYS A 27 -3.86 7.27 11.20
N GLU A 28 -3.82 6.75 9.98
CA GLU A 28 -3.01 5.57 9.64
C GLU A 28 -1.51 5.82 9.76
N TYR A 29 -1.07 7.07 9.70
CA TYR A 29 0.33 7.47 9.90
C TYR A 29 0.65 7.73 11.36
N SER A 30 0.24 6.77 12.22
CA SER A 30 0.43 6.81 13.65
C SER A 30 0.75 5.41 14.19
N VAL A 31 1.45 5.34 15.31
CA VAL A 31 1.76 4.08 16.00
C VAL A 31 0.49 3.47 16.56
N GLY A 32 -0.39 4.30 17.11
CA GLY A 32 -1.65 3.87 17.73
C GLY A 32 -2.55 3.12 16.76
N THR A 33 -2.79 3.68 15.58
CA THR A 33 -3.61 3.02 14.56
C THR A 33 -3.02 1.68 14.12
N LYS A 34 -1.70 1.59 13.93
CA LYS A 34 -1.05 0.33 13.56
C LYS A 34 -1.21 -0.74 14.65
N LEU A 35 -1.14 -0.35 15.93
CA LEU A 35 -1.32 -1.28 17.05
C LEU A 35 -2.79 -1.65 17.28
N MET A 36 -3.70 -0.70 17.11
CA MET A 36 -5.15 -0.89 17.27
C MET A 36 -5.68 -1.93 16.28
N TRP A 37 -5.37 -1.75 15.02
CA TRP A 37 -5.87 -2.59 13.93
C TRP A 37 -4.97 -3.79 13.59
N LYS A 38 -3.98 -4.09 14.45
CA LYS A 38 -3.00 -5.16 14.20
C LYS A 38 -3.61 -6.52 13.84
N LYS A 39 -4.73 -6.89 14.45
CA LYS A 39 -5.36 -8.20 14.22
C LYS A 39 -6.11 -8.30 12.90
N SER A 40 -6.66 -7.19 12.42
CA SER A 40 -7.47 -7.15 11.19
C SER A 40 -6.65 -6.77 9.96
N LEU A 41 -5.64 -5.91 10.11
CA LEU A 41 -4.83 -5.41 9.00
C LEU A 41 -3.46 -6.07 8.88
N HIS A 42 -3.02 -6.81 9.91
CA HIS A 42 -1.70 -7.47 9.93
C HIS A 42 -0.55 -6.55 9.48
N PRO A 43 -0.41 -5.31 10.02
CA PRO A 43 0.58 -4.37 9.57
C PRO A 43 2.00 -4.92 9.76
N ALA A 44 2.81 -4.79 8.72
CA ALA A 44 4.23 -5.10 8.72
C ALA A 44 5.01 -3.95 8.10
N TRP A 45 6.23 -3.73 8.57
CA TRP A 45 7.05 -2.60 8.15
C TRP A 45 8.43 -3.04 7.64
N ALA A 46 8.98 -2.25 6.75
CA ALA A 46 10.35 -2.34 6.24
C ALA A 46 10.91 -0.93 6.04
N GLU A 47 12.19 -0.81 5.84
CA GLU A 47 12.86 0.42 5.41
C GLU A 47 13.37 0.26 3.98
N ALA A 48 13.12 1.27 3.14
CA ALA A 48 13.64 1.34 1.79
C ALA A 48 14.00 2.79 1.46
N ALA A 49 15.17 3.02 0.90
CA ALA A 49 15.65 4.33 0.48
C ALA A 49 15.46 5.44 1.55
N GLY A 50 15.70 5.12 2.83
CA GLY A 50 15.52 6.04 3.94
C GLY A 50 14.05 6.33 4.31
N CYS A 51 13.08 5.64 3.70
CA CYS A 51 11.65 5.76 4.01
C CYS A 51 11.15 4.57 4.83
N LEU A 52 10.13 4.84 5.65
CA LEU A 52 9.31 3.79 6.26
C LEU A 52 8.28 3.30 5.23
N VAL A 53 8.30 2.02 4.96
CA VAL A 53 7.30 1.32 4.13
C VAL A 53 6.46 0.42 5.02
N VAL A 54 5.15 0.62 5.02
CA VAL A 54 4.22 -0.23 5.75
C VAL A 54 3.30 -0.95 4.78
N ARG A 55 3.18 -2.27 4.93
CA ARG A 55 2.19 -3.06 4.21
C ARG A 55 1.12 -3.56 5.18
N ASN A 56 -0.09 -3.66 4.69
CA ASN A 56 -1.24 -4.20 5.40
C ASN A 56 -1.88 -5.31 4.57
N CYS A 57 -2.79 -6.07 5.17
CA CYS A 57 -3.63 -7.03 4.48
C CYS A 57 -5.11 -6.64 4.68
N ILE A 58 -5.78 -6.23 3.63
CA ILE A 58 -7.20 -5.85 3.64
C ILE A 58 -7.98 -6.87 2.80
N ASN A 59 -8.87 -7.62 3.43
CA ASN A 59 -9.68 -8.67 2.78
C ASN A 59 -8.83 -9.69 1.97
N GLY A 60 -7.68 -10.06 2.51
CA GLY A 60 -6.74 -10.99 1.86
C GLY A 60 -5.82 -10.36 0.82
N GLN A 61 -6.00 -9.09 0.48
CA GLN A 61 -5.15 -8.38 -0.45
C GLN A 61 -4.03 -7.62 0.28
N VAL A 62 -2.81 -7.76 -0.20
CA VAL A 62 -1.67 -6.96 0.26
C VAL A 62 -1.83 -5.54 -0.29
N VAL A 63 -1.71 -4.56 0.60
CA VAL A 63 -1.74 -3.14 0.27
C VAL A 63 -0.62 -2.42 1.01
N PHE A 64 -0.12 -1.34 0.44
CA PHE A 64 0.94 -0.53 1.04
C PHE A 64 0.39 0.85 1.42
N ASP A 65 0.81 1.38 2.56
CA ASP A 65 0.64 2.80 2.82
C ASP A 65 1.60 3.59 1.91
N TYR A 66 1.29 4.85 1.61
CA TYR A 66 2.26 5.70 0.93
C TYR A 66 3.52 5.83 1.81
N PRO A 67 4.74 5.70 1.26
CA PRO A 67 5.97 5.73 2.05
C PRO A 67 6.12 7.02 2.86
N VAL A 68 6.70 6.92 4.06
CA VAL A 68 7.01 8.08 4.89
C VAL A 68 8.50 8.32 4.90
N ALA A 69 8.94 9.44 4.33
CA ALA A 69 10.35 9.78 4.26
C ALA A 69 10.93 10.11 5.63
N GLY A 70 12.11 9.55 5.93
CA GLY A 70 12.99 10.06 6.98
C GLY A 70 13.75 11.30 6.49
N PRO A 71 14.68 11.84 7.28
CA PRO A 71 15.40 13.08 6.93
C PRO A 71 16.15 13.05 5.58
N GLU A 72 16.60 11.88 5.16
CA GLU A 72 17.30 11.63 3.89
C GLU A 72 16.52 10.62 3.01
N GLY A 73 15.21 10.50 3.24
CA GLY A 73 14.36 9.53 2.54
C GLY A 73 14.02 9.98 1.13
N ASP A 74 14.10 9.03 0.18
CA ASP A 74 13.68 9.17 -1.20
C ASP A 74 12.39 8.37 -1.43
N GLU A 75 11.26 9.08 -1.53
CA GLU A 75 9.93 8.46 -1.73
C GLU A 75 9.83 7.75 -3.08
N ASP A 76 10.47 8.28 -4.14
CA ASP A 76 10.45 7.68 -5.46
C ASP A 76 11.22 6.35 -5.49
N ALA A 77 12.39 6.31 -4.88
CA ALA A 77 13.16 5.08 -4.74
C ALA A 77 12.46 4.06 -3.82
N ALA A 78 11.75 4.52 -2.79
CA ALA A 78 10.95 3.65 -1.94
C ALA A 78 9.75 3.05 -2.69
N LEU A 79 9.07 3.84 -3.52
CA LEU A 79 7.99 3.36 -4.40
C LEU A 79 8.52 2.35 -5.42
N GLU A 80 9.69 2.59 -6.00
CA GLU A 80 10.34 1.63 -6.92
C GLU A 80 10.69 0.30 -6.24
N ALA A 81 11.12 0.35 -4.98
CA ALA A 81 11.37 -0.85 -4.19
C ALA A 81 10.07 -1.65 -3.92
N ILE A 82 8.94 -0.97 -3.65
CA ILE A 82 7.62 -1.61 -3.51
C ILE A 82 7.18 -2.22 -4.83
N GLU A 83 7.29 -1.49 -5.95
CA GLU A 83 6.95 -1.97 -7.29
C GLU A 83 7.73 -3.25 -7.64
N THR A 84 9.03 -3.22 -7.39
CA THR A 84 9.91 -4.37 -7.61
C THR A 84 9.51 -5.56 -6.74
N ASP A 85 9.22 -5.33 -5.45
CA ASP A 85 8.79 -6.38 -4.52
C ASP A 85 7.46 -7.02 -4.96
N CYS A 86 6.49 -6.20 -5.40
CA CYS A 86 5.23 -6.69 -5.96
C CYS A 86 5.43 -7.52 -7.23
N LEU A 87 6.27 -7.04 -8.15
CA LEU A 87 6.57 -7.73 -9.40
C LEU A 87 7.24 -9.08 -9.17
N GLU A 88 8.20 -9.15 -8.24
CA GLU A 88 8.90 -10.38 -7.89
C GLU A 88 8.01 -11.40 -7.19
N GLN A 89 7.03 -10.92 -6.39
CA GLN A 89 6.06 -11.79 -5.71
C GLN A 89 4.84 -12.13 -6.58
N GLY A 90 4.71 -11.54 -7.78
CA GLY A 90 3.54 -11.74 -8.64
C GLY A 90 2.23 -11.20 -8.04
N ILE A 91 2.30 -10.18 -7.18
CA ILE A 91 1.12 -9.57 -6.56
C ILE A 91 0.83 -8.19 -7.16
N PRO A 92 -0.44 -7.77 -7.23
CA PRO A 92 -0.79 -6.44 -7.73
C PRO A 92 -0.25 -5.35 -6.79
N LEU A 93 0.24 -4.26 -7.38
CA LEU A 93 0.58 -3.05 -6.63
C LEU A 93 -0.70 -2.32 -6.21
N VAL A 94 -0.87 -2.13 -4.92
CA VAL A 94 -1.95 -1.31 -4.36
C VAL A 94 -1.38 -0.39 -3.29
N ILE A 95 -1.45 0.92 -3.53
CA ILE A 95 -1.06 1.93 -2.54
C ILE A 95 -2.34 2.48 -1.94
N SER A 96 -2.58 2.18 -0.69
CA SER A 96 -3.76 2.60 0.07
C SER A 96 -3.39 3.76 1.00
N VAL A 97 -4.39 4.50 1.46
CA VAL A 97 -4.17 5.62 2.39
C VAL A 97 -3.22 6.70 1.83
N VAL A 98 -3.33 6.97 0.53
CA VAL A 98 -2.55 8.04 -0.09
C VAL A 98 -3.11 9.39 0.34
N PRO A 99 -2.29 10.26 0.95
CA PRO A 99 -2.72 11.61 1.34
C PRO A 99 -2.96 12.48 0.10
N GLU A 100 -3.85 13.46 0.22
CA GLU A 100 -4.21 14.35 -0.88
C GLU A 100 -2.98 15.06 -1.51
N THR A 101 -2.02 15.44 -0.68
CA THR A 101 -0.77 16.09 -1.11
C THR A 101 0.11 15.22 -2.02
N LYS A 102 -0.06 13.90 -1.98
CA LYS A 102 0.73 12.93 -2.77
C LYS A 102 -0.03 12.36 -3.98
N ALA A 103 -1.32 12.67 -4.10
CA ALA A 103 -2.16 12.11 -5.18
C ALA A 103 -1.66 12.52 -6.58
N ALA A 104 -1.31 13.80 -6.77
CA ALA A 104 -0.81 14.28 -8.06
C ALA A 104 0.51 13.60 -8.49
N HIS A 105 1.40 13.33 -7.54
CA HIS A 105 2.65 12.61 -7.77
C HIS A 105 2.38 11.18 -8.29
N LEU A 106 1.49 10.44 -7.64
CA LEU A 106 1.16 9.09 -8.08
C LEU A 106 0.38 9.06 -9.42
N LEU A 107 -0.47 10.05 -9.69
CA LEU A 107 -1.12 10.19 -11.00
C LEU A 107 -0.11 10.42 -12.12
N ALA A 108 0.95 11.20 -11.87
CA ALA A 108 2.02 11.41 -12.83
C ALA A 108 2.91 10.16 -13.01
N ARG A 109 3.09 9.37 -11.92
CA ARG A 109 3.92 8.17 -11.93
C ARG A 109 3.26 6.99 -12.67
N TYR A 110 1.93 6.82 -12.53
CA TYR A 110 1.21 5.67 -13.07
C TYR A 110 0.25 6.09 -14.18
N PRO A 111 0.57 5.81 -15.46
CA PRO A 111 -0.26 6.23 -16.60
C PRO A 111 -1.63 5.57 -16.64
N TYR A 112 -1.74 4.37 -16.04
CA TYR A 112 -3.00 3.63 -15.95
C TYR A 112 -3.25 3.26 -14.49
N VAL A 113 -4.08 4.04 -13.82
CA VAL A 113 -4.36 3.85 -12.40
C VAL A 113 -5.84 4.01 -12.10
N SER A 114 -6.41 3.07 -11.35
CA SER A 114 -7.71 3.24 -10.71
C SER A 114 -7.53 3.96 -9.39
N VAL A 115 -8.28 5.04 -9.19
CA VAL A 115 -8.24 5.79 -7.93
C VAL A 115 -9.60 5.75 -7.29
N SER A 116 -9.66 5.37 -6.04
CA SER A 116 -10.88 5.36 -5.25
C SER A 116 -10.70 6.04 -3.90
N ASP A 117 -11.81 6.53 -3.35
CA ASP A 117 -11.87 7.18 -2.06
C ASP A 117 -13.22 6.84 -1.42
N VAL A 118 -13.18 6.32 -0.20
CA VAL A 118 -14.36 5.86 0.51
C VAL A 118 -14.73 6.89 1.59
N ARG A 119 -15.87 7.58 1.41
CA ARG A 119 -16.34 8.65 2.32
C ARG A 119 -16.31 8.25 3.81
N THR A 120 -16.61 7.00 4.13
CA THR A 120 -16.68 6.51 5.52
C THR A 120 -15.32 6.26 6.16
N TRP A 121 -14.25 6.35 5.38
CA TRP A 121 -12.86 6.23 5.83
C TRP A 121 -12.15 7.58 5.95
N ARG A 122 -12.80 8.69 5.50
CA ARG A 122 -12.21 10.02 5.60
C ARG A 122 -12.13 10.46 7.05
N ASP A 123 -10.97 10.99 7.42
CA ASP A 123 -10.74 11.51 8.77
C ASP A 123 -11.41 12.86 8.96
N TYR A 124 -11.94 13.07 10.16
CA TYR A 124 -12.52 14.32 10.59
C TYR A 124 -11.43 15.20 11.19
N ILE A 125 -11.06 16.27 10.47
CA ILE A 125 -9.98 17.19 10.82
C ILE A 125 -10.58 18.49 11.31
N TYR A 126 -10.11 18.96 12.45
CA TYR A 126 -10.56 20.20 13.10
C TYR A 126 -9.36 21.13 13.28
N TYR A 127 -9.62 22.44 13.26
CA TYR A 127 -8.64 23.38 13.81
C TYR A 127 -8.49 23.16 15.30
N ARG A 128 -7.28 23.08 15.81
CA ARG A 128 -7.01 22.95 17.26
C ARG A 128 -7.72 24.03 18.06
N GLU A 129 -7.62 25.29 17.62
CA GLU A 129 -8.24 26.44 18.30
C GLU A 129 -9.75 26.36 18.38
N ASP A 130 -10.39 25.79 17.36
CA ASP A 130 -11.85 25.60 17.37
C ASP A 130 -12.29 24.67 18.51
N LEU A 131 -11.55 23.58 18.73
CA LEU A 131 -11.87 22.63 19.82
C LEU A 131 -11.40 23.12 21.19
N GLN A 132 -10.30 23.88 21.24
CA GLN A 132 -9.79 24.47 22.48
C GLN A 132 -10.71 25.57 23.04
N PHE A 133 -11.25 26.42 22.18
CA PHE A 133 -12.01 27.60 22.63
C PHE A 133 -13.52 27.49 22.39
N PHE A 134 -13.97 26.69 21.46
CA PHE A 134 -15.35 26.65 20.97
C PHE A 134 -15.91 28.06 20.72
N ALA A 135 -15.09 28.93 20.11
CA ALA A 135 -15.44 30.31 19.87
C ALA A 135 -16.51 30.49 18.79
N GLY A 136 -17.28 31.57 18.89
CA GLY A 136 -18.29 31.92 17.89
C GLY A 136 -19.62 31.21 18.03
N ARG A 137 -20.60 31.64 17.19
CA ARG A 137 -22.02 31.23 17.29
C ARG A 137 -22.20 29.74 16.98
N ARG A 138 -21.43 29.17 16.07
CA ARG A 138 -21.54 27.76 15.66
C ARG A 138 -21.34 26.77 16.81
N TYR A 139 -20.57 27.15 17.82
CA TYR A 139 -20.26 26.31 18.98
C TYR A 139 -21.08 26.64 20.24
N SER A 140 -22.17 27.41 20.11
CA SER A 140 -23.02 27.75 21.25
C SER A 140 -23.57 26.49 21.95
N GLY A 141 -23.86 25.43 21.19
CA GLY A 141 -24.33 24.14 21.73
C GLY A 141 -23.31 23.49 22.65
N GLN A 142 -22.02 23.40 22.17
CA GLN A 142 -20.92 22.83 22.95
C GLN A 142 -20.68 23.63 24.23
N ARG A 143 -20.62 24.97 24.14
CA ARG A 143 -20.46 25.82 25.32
C ARG A 143 -21.62 25.65 26.31
N ASN A 144 -22.88 25.53 25.85
CA ASN A 144 -23.99 25.26 26.71
C ASN A 144 -23.89 23.92 27.45
N HIS A 145 -23.41 22.87 26.75
CA HIS A 145 -23.16 21.58 27.40
C HIS A 145 -22.05 21.65 28.44
N ILE A 146 -20.94 22.34 28.13
CA ILE A 146 -19.82 22.57 29.04
C ILE A 146 -20.28 23.36 30.28
N ASN A 147 -21.04 24.45 30.10
CA ASN A 147 -21.53 25.25 31.19
C ASN A 147 -22.49 24.46 32.11
N LYS A 148 -23.38 23.64 31.54
CA LYS A 148 -24.26 22.75 32.32
C LYS A 148 -23.44 21.69 33.07
N PHE A 149 -22.40 21.10 32.45
CA PHE A 149 -21.52 20.17 33.12
C PHE A 149 -20.82 20.84 34.32
N ARG A 150 -20.15 21.96 34.11
CA ARG A 150 -19.44 22.70 35.16
C ARG A 150 -20.36 23.18 36.31
N SER A 151 -21.60 23.55 35.98
CA SER A 151 -22.59 23.94 36.99
C SER A 151 -23.04 22.76 37.86
N LYS A 152 -23.12 21.54 37.28
CA LYS A 152 -23.59 20.36 38.00
C LYS A 152 -22.47 19.63 38.75
N TRP A 153 -21.26 19.69 38.21
CA TRP A 153 -20.06 19.08 38.78
C TRP A 153 -18.93 20.13 38.86
N PRO A 154 -19.05 21.10 39.81
CA PRO A 154 -18.11 22.23 39.86
C PRO A 154 -16.69 21.83 40.25
N ASP A 155 -16.55 20.73 40.97
CA ASP A 155 -15.25 20.22 41.42
C ASP A 155 -14.58 19.26 40.42
N ALA A 156 -15.24 19.02 39.26
CA ALA A 156 -14.67 18.18 38.23
C ALA A 156 -13.46 18.86 37.55
N GLU A 157 -12.33 18.15 37.52
CA GLU A 157 -11.08 18.66 36.98
C GLU A 157 -10.49 17.75 35.90
N PHE A 158 -9.71 18.34 34.99
CA PHE A 158 -8.95 17.61 34.03
C PHE A 158 -7.50 17.45 34.51
N ARG A 159 -6.94 16.24 34.37
CA ARG A 159 -5.52 16.03 34.57
C ARG A 159 -4.94 15.03 33.56
N PRO A 160 -3.63 15.12 33.23
CA PRO A 160 -2.93 14.08 32.50
C PRO A 160 -3.01 12.74 33.21
N LEU A 161 -3.08 11.65 32.44
CA LEU A 161 -3.02 10.28 32.91
C LEU A 161 -1.62 9.68 32.65
N THR A 162 -1.13 8.92 33.61
CA THR A 162 0.20 8.32 33.61
C THR A 162 0.11 6.79 33.74
N ALA A 163 1.26 6.11 33.72
CA ALA A 163 1.34 4.68 33.97
C ALA A 163 0.84 4.28 35.39
N GLU A 164 0.80 5.22 36.34
CA GLU A 164 0.32 4.99 37.71
C GLU A 164 -1.20 4.93 37.79
N ASP A 165 -1.92 5.46 36.80
CA ASP A 165 -3.39 5.53 36.79
C ASP A 165 -4.08 4.25 36.30
N LYS A 166 -3.36 3.13 36.19
CA LYS A 166 -3.91 1.86 35.66
C LYS A 166 -5.17 1.39 36.36
N ASP A 167 -5.18 1.47 37.70
CA ASP A 167 -6.30 0.99 38.50
C ASP A 167 -7.51 1.90 38.36
N VAL A 168 -7.29 3.21 38.25
CA VAL A 168 -8.34 4.21 38.02
C VAL A 168 -8.95 4.02 36.62
N ILE A 169 -8.10 3.80 35.60
CA ILE A 169 -8.55 3.50 34.23
C ILE A 169 -9.35 2.19 34.19
N ALA A 170 -8.89 1.16 34.91
CA ALA A 170 -9.62 -0.11 34.95
C ALA A 170 -11.00 0.01 35.61
N ARG A 171 -11.13 0.80 36.69
CA ARG A 171 -12.43 1.12 37.31
C ARG A 171 -13.32 1.91 36.37
N PHE A 172 -12.81 2.96 35.73
CA PHE A 172 -13.54 3.71 34.71
C PHE A 172 -14.08 2.80 33.63
N TRP A 173 -13.25 1.88 33.15
CA TRP A 173 -13.66 0.98 32.07
C TRP A 173 -14.79 0.04 32.49
N ALA A 174 -14.76 -0.47 33.72
CA ALA A 174 -15.85 -1.29 34.27
C ALA A 174 -17.17 -0.50 34.39
N ASP A 175 -17.09 0.74 34.85
CA ASP A 175 -18.26 1.64 34.91
C ASP A 175 -18.79 1.94 33.50
N TYR A 176 -17.91 2.20 32.54
CA TYR A 176 -18.28 2.48 31.16
C TYR A 176 -18.96 1.26 30.50
N GLU A 177 -18.43 0.05 30.67
CA GLU A 177 -19.05 -1.19 30.17
C GLU A 177 -20.44 -1.44 30.83
N ALA A 178 -20.63 -1.05 32.08
CA ALA A 178 -21.90 -1.17 32.76
C ALA A 178 -22.97 -0.18 32.26
N GLU A 179 -22.55 1.03 31.91
CA GLU A 179 -23.43 2.07 31.33
C GLU A 179 -23.64 1.90 29.81
N PHE A 180 -22.78 1.14 29.14
CA PHE A 180 -22.83 1.00 27.67
C PHE A 180 -24.11 0.30 27.24
N PRO A 181 -24.86 0.89 26.29
CA PRO A 181 -26.10 0.28 25.81
C PRO A 181 -25.82 -1.12 25.23
N LYS A 182 -26.37 -2.15 25.86
CA LYS A 182 -26.22 -3.55 25.42
C LYS A 182 -27.09 -3.79 24.18
N GLY A 183 -26.66 -3.29 23.04
CA GLY A 183 -27.21 -3.68 21.74
C GLY A 183 -26.53 -4.92 21.18
N ASP A 184 -27.21 -5.67 20.33
CA ASP A 184 -26.66 -6.87 19.64
C ASP A 184 -25.59 -6.57 18.56
N ASN A 185 -24.96 -5.40 18.63
CA ASN A 185 -23.99 -4.97 17.63
C ASN A 185 -22.59 -5.57 17.94
N ALA A 186 -22.24 -6.66 17.24
CA ALA A 186 -20.93 -7.32 17.34
C ALA A 186 -19.77 -6.34 17.06
N LYS A 187 -19.94 -5.45 16.09
CA LYS A 187 -18.92 -4.44 15.71
C LYS A 187 -18.65 -3.46 16.86
N ALA A 188 -19.67 -3.04 17.59
CA ALA A 188 -19.49 -2.17 18.75
C ALA A 188 -18.74 -2.87 19.90
N ARG A 189 -18.96 -4.16 20.08
CA ARG A 189 -18.21 -4.97 21.07
C ARG A 189 -16.75 -5.12 20.71
N ASP A 190 -16.46 -5.39 19.43
CA ASP A 190 -15.08 -5.50 18.92
C ASP A 190 -14.33 -4.17 19.10
N GLU A 191 -14.97 -3.04 18.83
CA GLU A 191 -14.40 -1.70 19.06
C GLU A 191 -14.09 -1.46 20.54
N LEU A 192 -14.99 -1.86 21.45
CA LEU A 192 -14.75 -1.75 22.89
C LEU A 192 -13.50 -2.55 23.33
N GLU A 193 -13.38 -3.77 22.86
CA GLU A 193 -12.20 -4.60 23.15
C GLU A 193 -10.91 -3.99 22.61
N LEU A 194 -10.95 -3.39 21.43
CA LEU A 194 -9.82 -2.69 20.86
C LEU A 194 -9.47 -1.42 21.67
N ALA A 195 -10.46 -0.62 22.04
CA ALA A 195 -10.28 0.56 22.87
C ALA A 195 -9.68 0.21 24.24
N LYS A 196 -10.18 -0.83 24.90
CA LYS A 196 -9.64 -1.35 26.17
C LYS A 196 -8.15 -1.74 26.06
N LYS A 197 -7.77 -2.39 24.96
CA LYS A 197 -6.37 -2.74 24.69
C LYS A 197 -5.51 -1.49 24.46
N MET A 198 -6.04 -0.48 23.78
CA MET A 198 -5.32 0.77 23.57
C MET A 198 -5.03 1.51 24.87
N LEU A 199 -5.93 1.47 25.85
CA LEU A 199 -5.69 2.09 27.16
C LEU A 199 -4.51 1.49 27.92
N THR A 200 -4.05 0.28 27.57
CA THR A 200 -2.79 -0.28 28.12
C THR A 200 -1.53 0.44 27.63
N LEU A 201 -1.67 1.37 26.70
CA LEU A 201 -0.57 2.21 26.17
C LEU A 201 -0.41 3.52 26.94
N VAL A 202 -1.31 3.84 27.87
CA VAL A 202 -1.19 5.01 28.75
C VAL A 202 0.14 4.96 29.51
N GLY A 203 0.86 6.07 29.52
CA GLY A 203 2.19 6.18 30.11
C GLY A 203 3.35 5.68 29.22
N ARG A 204 3.07 5.25 27.98
CA ARG A 204 4.12 4.97 26.99
C ARG A 204 4.56 6.27 26.29
N PRO A 205 5.84 6.41 25.91
CA PRO A 205 6.42 7.65 25.43
C PRO A 205 5.72 8.28 24.20
N CYS A 206 5.07 7.44 23.36
CA CYS A 206 4.39 7.93 22.15
C CYS A 206 2.99 8.47 22.42
N PHE A 207 2.40 8.20 23.58
CA PHE A 207 0.99 8.42 23.84
C PHE A 207 0.75 9.49 24.89
N LEU A 208 -0.19 10.38 24.57
CA LEU A 208 -0.71 11.42 25.44
C LEU A 208 -2.07 10.96 25.95
N ALA A 209 -2.27 10.98 27.24
CA ALA A 209 -3.52 10.57 27.85
C ALA A 209 -3.95 11.60 28.90
N GLY A 210 -5.25 11.84 29.01
CA GLY A 210 -5.82 12.72 29.99
C GLY A 210 -7.25 12.35 30.31
N GLY A 211 -7.74 12.73 31.47
CA GLY A 211 -9.07 12.40 31.93
C GLY A 211 -9.71 13.50 32.76
N MET A 212 -11.05 13.48 32.76
CA MET A 212 -11.89 14.27 33.65
C MET A 212 -12.16 13.47 34.90
N PHE A 213 -12.00 14.10 36.07
CA PHE A 213 -12.25 13.50 37.38
C PHE A 213 -13.35 14.25 38.11
N ASP A 214 -14.22 13.52 38.83
CA ASP A 214 -15.11 14.02 39.81
C ASP A 214 -14.66 13.47 41.18
N GLY A 215 -13.94 14.28 41.94
CA GLY A 215 -13.13 13.81 43.05
C GLY A 215 -12.07 12.79 42.59
N GLU A 216 -12.08 11.60 43.19
CA GLU A 216 -11.18 10.50 42.81
C GLU A 216 -11.70 9.66 41.63
N LYS A 217 -12.92 9.88 41.19
CA LYS A 217 -13.57 9.10 40.14
C LYS A 217 -13.20 9.63 38.75
N LEU A 218 -12.57 8.81 37.92
CA LEU A 218 -12.38 9.09 36.50
C LEU A 218 -13.74 8.94 35.78
N ILE A 219 -14.20 9.98 35.10
CA ILE A 219 -15.51 10.04 34.46
C ILE A 219 -15.48 10.14 32.95
N ALA A 220 -14.32 10.55 32.41
CA ALA A 220 -14.04 10.55 30.98
C ALA A 220 -12.54 10.52 30.73
N LEU A 221 -12.12 9.95 29.61
CA LEU A 221 -10.71 9.92 29.21
C LEU A 221 -10.52 10.01 27.70
N SER A 222 -9.35 10.49 27.31
CA SER A 222 -8.87 10.48 25.92
C SER A 222 -7.43 9.98 25.85
N LEU A 223 -7.09 9.31 24.71
CA LEU A 223 -5.76 8.83 24.36
C LEU A 223 -5.43 9.31 22.96
N ALA A 224 -4.25 9.89 22.79
CA ALA A 224 -3.81 10.48 21.53
C ALA A 224 -2.31 10.32 21.31
N GLU A 225 -1.84 10.68 20.10
CA GLU A 225 -0.43 10.90 19.80
C GLU A 225 -0.26 12.11 18.88
N LYS A 226 0.95 12.72 18.88
CA LYS A 226 1.30 13.79 17.95
C LYS A 226 2.05 13.22 16.75
N CYS A 227 1.58 13.59 15.55
CA CYS A 227 2.21 13.25 14.27
C CYS A 227 2.31 14.54 13.44
N GLY A 228 3.53 15.02 13.21
CA GLY A 228 3.74 16.35 12.62
C GLY A 228 3.02 17.45 13.40
N ASP A 229 2.24 18.24 12.71
CA ASP A 229 1.43 19.34 13.26
C ASP A 229 0.00 18.92 13.68
N THR A 230 -0.25 17.60 13.74
CA THR A 230 -1.57 17.03 14.00
C THR A 230 -1.58 16.22 15.30
N LEU A 231 -2.56 16.50 16.17
CA LEU A 231 -2.91 15.69 17.34
C LEU A 231 -3.96 14.66 16.92
N ILE A 232 -3.61 13.38 16.90
CA ILE A 232 -4.49 12.27 16.49
C ILE A 232 -5.13 11.66 17.74
N ILE A 233 -6.44 11.70 17.81
CA ILE A 233 -7.23 11.19 18.94
C ILE A 233 -7.70 9.76 18.61
N HIS A 234 -7.14 8.77 19.29
CA HIS A 234 -7.51 7.36 19.12
C HIS A 234 -8.69 6.94 19.96
N ILE A 235 -8.75 7.43 21.18
CA ILE A 235 -9.79 7.06 22.14
C ILE A 235 -10.37 8.32 22.77
N GLU A 236 -11.69 8.41 22.77
CA GLU A 236 -12.49 9.32 23.59
C GLU A 236 -13.66 8.54 24.16
N LYS A 237 -13.71 8.38 25.46
CA LYS A 237 -14.79 7.68 26.16
C LYS A 237 -15.18 8.46 27.41
N ALA A 238 -16.50 8.48 27.70
CA ALA A 238 -17.05 9.17 28.87
C ALA A 238 -18.27 8.43 29.39
N LEU A 239 -18.48 8.48 30.70
CA LEU A 239 -19.66 7.91 31.33
C LEU A 239 -20.91 8.66 30.91
N TYR A 240 -21.95 7.95 30.50
CA TYR A 240 -23.22 8.53 30.00
C TYR A 240 -23.99 9.31 31.06
N SER A 241 -23.81 8.93 32.33
CA SER A 241 -24.42 9.60 33.49
C SER A 241 -23.94 11.05 33.67
N TYR A 242 -22.78 11.43 33.06
CA TYR A 242 -22.22 12.78 33.18
C TYR A 242 -22.52 13.62 31.93
N THR A 243 -23.72 14.17 31.86
CA THR A 243 -24.16 14.97 30.70
C THR A 243 -23.29 16.19 30.47
N GLY A 244 -22.73 16.35 29.27
CA GLY A 244 -21.85 17.47 28.85
C GLY A 244 -20.36 17.22 29.11
N VAL A 245 -19.96 16.08 29.64
CA VAL A 245 -18.57 15.75 29.89
C VAL A 245 -17.76 15.60 28.58
N TYR A 246 -18.35 15.05 27.50
CA TYR A 246 -17.64 14.90 26.22
C TYR A 246 -17.07 16.22 25.67
N PRO A 247 -17.87 17.29 25.42
CA PRO A 247 -17.29 18.53 24.93
C PRO A 247 -16.35 19.20 25.96
N THR A 248 -16.53 18.95 27.27
CA THR A 248 -15.61 19.42 28.30
C THR A 248 -14.24 18.70 28.20
N LEU A 249 -14.25 17.39 28.01
CA LEU A 249 -13.04 16.58 27.76
C LEU A 249 -12.32 17.04 26.49
N VAL A 250 -13.04 17.20 25.38
CA VAL A 250 -12.48 17.66 24.09
C VAL A 250 -11.77 19.01 24.24
N GLN A 251 -12.43 19.95 24.92
CA GLN A 251 -11.86 21.27 25.18
C GLN A 251 -10.59 21.19 26.04
N ALA A 252 -10.67 20.49 27.18
CA ALA A 252 -9.55 20.38 28.11
C ALA A 252 -8.37 19.60 27.53
N PHE A 253 -8.65 18.58 26.73
CA PHE A 253 -7.60 17.79 26.06
C PHE A 253 -6.87 18.58 24.97
N ALA A 254 -7.64 19.35 24.16
CA ALA A 254 -7.07 20.24 23.15
C ALA A 254 -6.20 21.34 23.79
N ASP A 255 -6.61 21.86 24.93
CA ASP A 255 -5.85 22.86 25.71
C ASP A 255 -4.56 22.26 26.28
N ALA A 256 -4.64 21.09 26.90
CA ALA A 256 -3.51 20.46 27.58
C ALA A 256 -2.44 19.89 26.63
N PHE A 257 -2.86 19.35 25.48
CA PHE A 257 -1.96 18.60 24.59
C PHE A 257 -1.88 19.12 23.16
N GLY A 258 -2.68 20.12 22.80
CA GLY A 258 -2.73 20.65 21.43
C GLY A 258 -1.59 21.63 21.10
N ASP A 259 -0.76 22.01 22.06
CA ASP A 259 0.34 22.97 21.81
C ASP A 259 1.30 22.45 20.74
N GLY A 260 1.69 23.34 19.80
CA GLY A 260 2.50 22.98 18.63
C GLY A 260 1.74 22.26 17.50
N CYS A 261 0.43 21.96 17.67
CA CYS A 261 -0.40 21.39 16.60
C CYS A 261 -1.32 22.46 15.99
N GLN A 262 -1.46 22.43 14.67
CA GLN A 262 -2.48 23.20 13.95
C GLN A 262 -3.80 22.44 13.92
N TRP A 263 -3.74 21.12 13.84
CA TRP A 263 -4.87 20.25 13.59
C TRP A 263 -5.13 19.25 14.72
N ILE A 264 -6.41 18.88 14.87
CA ILE A 264 -6.82 17.72 15.64
C ILE A 264 -7.56 16.79 14.69
N ASN A 265 -7.05 15.56 14.56
CA ASN A 265 -7.66 14.47 13.82
C ASN A 265 -8.42 13.57 14.81
N ARG A 266 -9.72 13.39 14.62
CA ARG A 266 -10.56 12.49 15.42
C ARG A 266 -10.98 11.24 14.65
N GLU A 267 -10.12 10.81 13.71
CA GLU A 267 -10.30 9.62 12.88
C GLU A 267 -11.60 9.63 12.06
N ASP A 268 -11.92 8.51 11.41
CA ASP A 268 -13.12 8.35 10.59
C ASP A 268 -14.39 8.02 11.41
N ASP A 269 -15.53 7.81 10.74
CA ASP A 269 -16.81 7.49 11.38
C ASP A 269 -17.15 5.99 11.36
N ALA A 270 -16.24 5.13 10.89
CA ALA A 270 -16.40 3.67 10.80
C ALA A 270 -17.75 3.22 10.18
N ALA A 271 -18.35 4.05 9.31
CA ALA A 271 -19.70 3.92 8.76
C ALA A 271 -20.84 3.96 9.80
N ASP A 272 -20.58 4.38 11.04
CA ASP A 272 -21.59 4.56 12.08
C ASP A 272 -22.27 5.93 11.96
N ARG A 273 -23.62 5.93 11.87
CA ARG A 273 -24.41 7.16 11.70
C ARG A 273 -24.41 8.05 12.95
N GLY A 274 -24.38 7.44 14.14
CA GLY A 274 -24.36 8.17 15.41
C GLY A 274 -23.02 8.88 15.59
N LEU A 275 -21.93 8.16 15.34
CA LEU A 275 -20.56 8.71 15.39
C LEU A 275 -20.38 9.82 14.35
N ARG A 276 -20.88 9.63 13.13
CA ARG A 276 -20.90 10.67 12.08
C ARG A 276 -21.60 11.93 12.53
N THR A 277 -22.83 11.80 13.07
CA THR A 277 -23.60 12.94 13.56
C THR A 277 -22.85 13.66 14.67
N SER A 278 -22.31 12.91 15.63
CA SER A 278 -21.53 13.48 16.73
C SER A 278 -20.31 14.26 16.21
N LYS A 279 -19.51 13.67 15.30
CA LYS A 279 -18.31 14.33 14.76
C LYS A 279 -18.65 15.60 13.97
N LEU A 280 -19.70 15.57 13.16
CA LEU A 280 -20.15 16.75 12.38
C LEU A 280 -20.63 17.90 13.28
N GLN A 281 -21.19 17.63 14.46
CA GLN A 281 -21.61 18.69 15.41
C GLN A 281 -20.45 19.52 15.95
N TYR A 282 -19.22 19.02 15.89
CA TYR A 282 -18.01 19.77 16.25
C TYR A 282 -17.45 20.62 15.09
N GLY A 283 -18.11 20.66 13.94
CA GLY A 283 -17.77 21.53 12.82
C GLY A 283 -16.38 21.26 12.25
N PRO A 284 -16.10 20.09 11.68
CA PRO A 284 -14.80 19.79 11.11
C PRO A 284 -14.42 20.81 10.03
N ALA A 285 -13.14 21.18 9.99
CA ALA A 285 -12.59 22.08 8.98
C ALA A 285 -12.55 21.38 7.62
N LYS A 286 -12.24 20.08 7.61
CA LYS A 286 -12.24 19.23 6.42
C LYS A 286 -12.47 17.76 6.78
N LEU A 287 -12.86 17.01 5.76
CA LEU A 287 -12.84 15.55 5.77
C LEU A 287 -11.67 15.11 4.89
N ALA A 288 -10.58 14.69 5.52
CA ALA A 288 -9.36 14.32 4.82
C ALA A 288 -9.55 13.01 4.04
N PRO A 289 -9.42 13.00 2.72
CA PRO A 289 -9.57 11.79 1.93
C PRO A 289 -8.39 10.84 2.14
N LYS A 290 -8.66 9.55 1.96
CA LYS A 290 -7.66 8.48 1.98
C LYS A 290 -7.75 7.76 0.64
N TYR A 291 -6.96 8.23 -0.33
CA TYR A 291 -7.03 7.65 -1.66
C TYR A 291 -6.40 6.27 -1.70
N ARG A 292 -7.01 5.41 -2.50
CA ARG A 292 -6.49 4.11 -2.86
C ARG A 292 -6.14 4.12 -4.34
N PHE A 293 -4.87 3.88 -4.64
CA PHE A 293 -4.31 3.82 -5.96
C PHE A 293 -4.04 2.36 -6.34
N GLU A 294 -4.61 1.93 -7.44
CA GLU A 294 -4.42 0.59 -8.01
C GLU A 294 -3.89 0.75 -9.43
N PRO A 295 -2.56 0.84 -9.62
CA PRO A 295 -1.97 0.84 -10.95
C PRO A 295 -2.38 -0.40 -11.73
N GLN A 296 -2.88 -0.20 -12.94
CA GLN A 296 -3.40 -1.25 -13.80
C GLN A 296 -2.37 -1.57 -14.87
N ASN A 297 -2.13 -2.85 -15.12
CA ASN A 297 -1.40 -3.29 -16.30
C ASN A 297 -2.40 -3.50 -17.44
N GLU A 298 -2.84 -2.41 -18.07
CA GLU A 298 -3.81 -2.48 -19.18
C GLU A 298 -3.15 -2.52 -20.57
N LEU A 299 -1.81 -2.59 -20.64
CA LEU A 299 -1.07 -2.45 -21.88
C LEU A 299 -1.43 -3.51 -22.93
N LEU A 300 -1.79 -4.71 -22.48
CA LEU A 300 -2.25 -5.78 -23.37
C LEU A 300 -3.76 -5.81 -23.61
N ARG A 301 -4.56 -4.92 -23.02
CA ARG A 301 -6.03 -4.95 -23.16
C ARG A 301 -6.50 -4.81 -24.61
N HIS A 302 -5.72 -4.08 -25.44
CA HIS A 302 -6.01 -3.88 -26.86
C HIS A 302 -5.52 -5.01 -27.75
N VAL A 303 -4.76 -5.95 -27.20
CA VAL A 303 -4.19 -7.09 -27.93
C VAL A 303 -5.15 -8.27 -27.75
N SER A 304 -6.09 -8.44 -28.67
CA SER A 304 -7.07 -9.53 -28.63
C SER A 304 -6.48 -10.88 -29.07
N GLN A 305 -5.43 -10.84 -29.88
CA GLN A 305 -4.72 -12.02 -30.39
C GLN A 305 -3.24 -11.67 -30.61
N ILE A 306 -2.35 -12.66 -30.52
CA ILE A 306 -0.95 -12.50 -30.83
C ILE A 306 -0.83 -12.28 -32.37
N PRO A 307 -0.30 -11.14 -32.83
CA PRO A 307 -0.25 -10.85 -34.26
C PRO A 307 0.84 -11.65 -34.96
N GLU A 308 0.75 -11.72 -36.30
CA GLU A 308 1.85 -12.17 -37.13
C GLU A 308 2.79 -10.97 -37.42
N LEU A 309 4.07 -11.12 -37.05
CA LEU A 309 5.12 -10.16 -37.38
C LEU A 309 6.03 -10.78 -38.44
N LYS A 310 6.28 -10.05 -39.54
CA LYS A 310 7.20 -10.47 -40.60
C LYS A 310 8.47 -9.62 -40.56
N THR A 311 9.57 -10.29 -40.64
CA THR A 311 10.88 -9.68 -40.77
C THR A 311 11.50 -10.09 -42.13
N GLU A 312 12.75 -9.82 -42.36
CA GLU A 312 13.41 -10.20 -43.61
C GLU A 312 13.45 -11.73 -43.84
N ARG A 313 13.69 -12.49 -42.76
CA ARG A 313 13.87 -13.94 -42.82
C ARG A 313 12.88 -14.76 -42.02
N LEU A 314 12.22 -14.11 -41.04
CA LEU A 314 11.41 -14.78 -40.02
C LEU A 314 9.96 -14.39 -40.10
N THR A 315 9.10 -15.29 -39.60
CA THR A 315 7.72 -15.02 -39.23
C THR A 315 7.58 -15.30 -37.74
N LEU A 316 7.09 -14.33 -36.98
CA LEU A 316 6.76 -14.49 -35.58
C LEU A 316 5.24 -14.51 -35.44
N SER A 317 4.70 -15.52 -34.75
CA SER A 317 3.24 -15.70 -34.63
C SER A 317 2.89 -16.38 -33.31
N ALA A 318 1.59 -16.53 -33.03
CA ALA A 318 1.15 -17.35 -31.90
C ALA A 318 1.68 -18.80 -32.04
N LEU A 319 1.92 -19.43 -30.87
CA LEU A 319 2.09 -20.88 -30.78
C LEU A 319 0.79 -21.60 -31.16
N THR A 320 0.91 -22.74 -31.84
CA THR A 320 -0.19 -23.61 -32.20
C THR A 320 0.01 -25.01 -31.60
N GLU A 321 -1.04 -25.83 -31.58
CA GLU A 321 -0.93 -27.22 -31.11
C GLU A 321 0.09 -28.04 -31.92
N ALA A 322 0.26 -27.71 -33.20
CA ALA A 322 1.23 -28.40 -34.05
C ALA A 322 2.70 -28.11 -33.62
N ASP A 323 2.92 -27.07 -32.84
CA ASP A 323 4.25 -26.69 -32.36
C ASP A 323 4.66 -27.46 -31.08
N ILE A 324 3.73 -28.11 -30.38
CA ILE A 324 3.96 -28.72 -29.07
C ILE A 324 5.23 -29.59 -29.04
N PRO A 325 5.48 -30.52 -29.98
CA PRO A 325 6.70 -31.34 -29.94
C PRO A 325 7.99 -30.52 -30.07
N ALA A 326 8.02 -29.56 -31.00
CA ALA A 326 9.21 -28.71 -31.23
C ALA A 326 9.39 -27.70 -30.09
N TYR A 327 8.29 -27.17 -29.55
CA TYR A 327 8.32 -26.25 -28.42
C TYR A 327 8.82 -26.94 -27.16
N ASN A 328 8.33 -28.16 -26.86
CA ASN A 328 8.84 -28.97 -25.74
C ASN A 328 10.32 -29.27 -25.88
N ALA A 329 10.80 -29.61 -27.07
CA ALA A 329 12.22 -29.84 -27.30
C ALA A 329 13.06 -28.58 -27.01
N LEU A 330 12.56 -27.39 -27.38
CA LEU A 330 13.21 -26.11 -27.08
C LEU A 330 13.21 -25.80 -25.57
N VAL A 331 12.06 -25.99 -24.90
CA VAL A 331 11.88 -25.69 -23.46
C VAL A 331 12.67 -26.66 -22.58
N LEU A 332 12.83 -27.91 -22.98
CA LEU A 332 13.56 -28.93 -22.22
C LEU A 332 15.06 -28.97 -22.52
N ASP A 333 15.58 -28.18 -23.48
CA ASP A 333 17.00 -28.05 -23.71
C ASP A 333 17.72 -27.31 -22.57
N GLY A 334 18.35 -28.05 -21.67
CA GLY A 334 19.04 -27.51 -20.50
C GLY A 334 20.13 -26.50 -20.81
N ASP A 335 20.82 -26.62 -21.96
CA ASP A 335 21.86 -25.67 -22.39
C ASP A 335 21.25 -24.31 -22.78
N ARG A 336 20.03 -24.31 -23.32
CA ARG A 336 19.31 -23.08 -23.70
C ARG A 336 18.59 -22.46 -22.49
N ASN A 337 18.09 -23.27 -21.58
CA ASN A 337 17.29 -22.81 -20.46
C ASN A 337 18.07 -22.38 -19.23
N ARG A 338 19.34 -22.73 -19.11
CA ARG A 338 20.18 -22.28 -17.98
C ARG A 338 20.23 -20.76 -17.77
N TRP A 339 19.93 -20.01 -18.83
CA TRP A 339 19.90 -18.54 -18.84
C TRP A 339 18.52 -17.94 -19.06
N TRP A 340 17.49 -18.80 -19.12
CA TRP A 340 16.14 -18.39 -19.41
C TRP A 340 15.48 -17.75 -18.18
N GLY A 341 14.76 -16.65 -18.36
CA GLY A 341 14.18 -15.89 -17.25
C GLY A 341 12.67 -15.95 -17.15
N TYR A 342 11.99 -16.52 -18.14
CA TYR A 342 10.54 -16.71 -18.12
C TYR A 342 10.19 -18.06 -17.49
N ASP A 343 9.14 -18.10 -16.66
CA ASP A 343 8.70 -19.32 -15.98
C ASP A 343 7.73 -20.11 -16.85
N ASP A 344 8.25 -21.11 -17.53
CA ASP A 344 7.46 -21.99 -18.41
C ASP A 344 6.53 -22.97 -17.65
N VAL A 345 6.62 -23.06 -16.34
CA VAL A 345 5.84 -24.01 -15.53
C VAL A 345 5.05 -23.35 -14.40
N GLY A 346 5.18 -22.03 -14.24
CA GLY A 346 4.54 -21.28 -13.17
C GLY A 346 3.04 -21.53 -13.07
N GLY A 347 2.61 -21.88 -11.87
CA GLY A 347 1.19 -22.10 -11.57
C GLY A 347 0.59 -23.39 -12.09
N LEU A 348 1.38 -24.35 -12.61
CA LEU A 348 0.91 -25.70 -12.88
C LEU A 348 0.73 -26.43 -11.53
N GLY A 349 -0.48 -26.85 -11.23
CA GLY A 349 -0.82 -27.56 -10.00
C GLY A 349 -0.47 -29.05 -10.02
N GLY A 350 0.32 -29.54 -11.00
CA GLY A 350 0.60 -30.95 -11.20
C GLY A 350 1.91 -31.25 -11.95
N PRO A 351 2.18 -32.51 -12.29
CA PRO A 351 3.36 -32.90 -13.05
C PRO A 351 3.33 -32.27 -14.45
N VAL A 352 4.53 -32.02 -15.03
CA VAL A 352 4.67 -31.51 -16.39
C VAL A 352 4.25 -32.59 -17.40
N GLU A 353 3.21 -32.30 -18.17
CA GLU A 353 2.70 -33.11 -19.25
C GLU A 353 3.12 -32.57 -20.62
N GLU A 354 2.87 -33.30 -21.68
CA GLU A 354 3.26 -32.89 -23.05
C GLU A 354 2.70 -31.51 -23.46
N ARG A 355 1.50 -31.17 -23.02
CA ARG A 355 0.84 -29.88 -23.32
C ARG A 355 1.17 -28.75 -22.35
N SER A 356 1.84 -29.03 -21.25
CA SER A 356 1.98 -28.08 -20.13
C SER A 356 2.59 -26.75 -20.55
N PHE A 357 3.67 -26.75 -21.29
CA PHE A 357 4.33 -25.50 -21.71
C PHE A 357 3.47 -24.67 -22.67
N PHE A 358 2.79 -25.34 -23.60
CA PHE A 358 1.84 -24.69 -24.51
C PHE A 358 0.67 -24.07 -23.73
N GLU A 359 0.09 -24.79 -22.76
CA GLU A 359 -1.01 -24.31 -21.94
C GLU A 359 -0.60 -23.16 -21.04
N VAL A 360 0.63 -23.16 -20.52
CA VAL A 360 1.18 -22.00 -19.77
C VAL A 360 1.23 -20.77 -20.67
N ALA A 361 1.77 -20.88 -21.87
CA ALA A 361 1.86 -19.75 -22.80
C ALA A 361 0.48 -19.20 -23.18
N GLN A 362 -0.54 -20.08 -23.39
CA GLN A 362 -1.92 -19.68 -23.65
C GLN A 362 -2.54 -18.96 -22.44
N ARG A 363 -2.45 -19.57 -21.27
CA ARG A 363 -2.96 -19.03 -20.01
C ARG A 363 -2.36 -17.67 -19.71
N ASP A 364 -1.05 -17.51 -19.86
CA ASP A 364 -0.35 -16.27 -19.55
C ASP A 364 -0.74 -15.15 -20.52
N PHE A 365 -1.03 -15.46 -21.76
CA PHE A 365 -1.60 -14.50 -22.70
C PHE A 365 -3.05 -14.14 -22.34
N GLU A 366 -3.90 -15.12 -22.01
CA GLU A 366 -5.29 -14.90 -21.56
C GLU A 366 -5.34 -14.00 -20.31
N ASN A 367 -4.44 -14.25 -19.37
CA ASN A 367 -4.28 -13.46 -18.14
C ASN A 367 -3.53 -12.13 -18.33
N ARG A 368 -3.11 -11.79 -19.56
CA ARG A 368 -2.36 -10.56 -19.86
C ARG A 368 -1.00 -10.46 -19.15
N GLN A 369 -0.39 -11.60 -18.85
CA GLN A 369 0.89 -11.71 -18.13
C GLN A 369 2.09 -11.82 -19.06
N ALA A 370 1.93 -12.46 -20.21
CA ALA A 370 2.97 -12.63 -21.20
C ALA A 370 2.43 -12.73 -22.64
N VAL A 371 3.32 -12.50 -23.61
CA VAL A 371 3.06 -12.71 -25.04
C VAL A 371 4.20 -13.54 -25.62
N ASN A 372 3.91 -14.83 -25.89
CA ASN A 372 4.88 -15.78 -26.45
C ASN A 372 4.76 -15.81 -27.96
N PHE A 373 5.77 -15.30 -28.65
CA PHE A 373 5.90 -15.41 -30.10
C PHE A 373 6.72 -16.65 -30.49
N ALA A 374 6.12 -17.56 -31.24
CA ALA A 374 6.84 -18.58 -31.97
C ALA A 374 7.70 -17.94 -33.06
N VAL A 375 9.00 -18.16 -33.03
CA VAL A 375 9.92 -17.69 -34.09
C VAL A 375 10.06 -18.76 -35.14
N ARG A 376 9.70 -18.44 -36.41
CA ARG A 376 9.64 -19.39 -37.52
C ARG A 376 10.58 -19.01 -38.66
N LEU A 377 11.29 -20.01 -39.19
CA LEU A 377 12.05 -19.91 -40.41
C LEU A 377 11.45 -20.84 -41.47
N GLY A 378 10.90 -20.30 -42.57
CA GLY A 378 10.22 -21.11 -43.58
C GLY A 378 9.06 -21.93 -43.04
N GLY A 379 8.33 -21.41 -42.04
CA GLY A 379 7.21 -22.08 -41.36
C GLY A 379 7.59 -23.00 -40.20
N LYS A 380 8.89 -23.40 -40.08
CA LYS A 380 9.36 -24.26 -39.01
C LYS A 380 9.66 -23.46 -37.74
N LEU A 381 9.20 -23.93 -36.57
CA LEU A 381 9.56 -23.36 -35.28
C LEU A 381 11.09 -23.53 -35.03
N ILE A 382 11.79 -22.43 -34.79
CA ILE A 382 13.21 -22.39 -34.50
C ILE A 382 13.56 -21.68 -33.18
N GLY A 383 12.56 -21.17 -32.48
CA GLY A 383 12.75 -20.45 -31.21
C GLY A 383 11.51 -19.75 -30.75
N GLU A 384 11.67 -18.97 -29.70
CA GLU A 384 10.62 -18.09 -29.20
C GLU A 384 11.17 -16.72 -28.74
N ALA A 385 10.29 -15.73 -28.73
CA ALA A 385 10.52 -14.44 -28.11
C ALA A 385 9.33 -14.12 -27.20
N VAL A 386 9.57 -13.84 -25.94
CA VAL A 386 8.54 -13.64 -24.93
C VAL A 386 8.65 -12.25 -24.32
N LEU A 387 7.56 -11.49 -24.41
CA LEU A 387 7.38 -10.22 -23.71
C LEU A 387 6.57 -10.51 -22.44
N TYR A 388 7.13 -10.21 -21.26
CA TYR A 388 6.59 -10.59 -19.95
C TYR A 388 6.98 -9.58 -18.87
N ARG A 389 6.56 -9.79 -17.62
CA ARG A 389 6.81 -8.89 -16.49
C ARG A 389 6.46 -7.44 -16.82
N PHE A 390 5.25 -7.24 -17.31
CA PHE A 390 4.71 -5.91 -17.55
C PHE A 390 4.63 -5.16 -16.21
N ASP A 391 5.35 -4.05 -16.11
CA ASP A 391 5.34 -3.22 -14.91
C ASP A 391 4.19 -2.20 -14.93
N CYS A 392 3.92 -1.56 -13.79
CA CYS A 392 2.85 -0.57 -13.65
C CYS A 392 3.18 0.80 -14.25
N ARG A 393 4.38 1.00 -14.81
CA ARG A 393 4.86 2.23 -15.47
C ARG A 393 4.97 2.11 -16.98
N GLY A 394 4.47 1.05 -17.54
CA GLY A 394 4.46 0.82 -18.97
C GLY A 394 5.71 0.15 -19.53
N GLY A 395 6.52 -0.48 -18.68
CA GLY A 395 7.65 -1.30 -19.10
C GLY A 395 7.30 -2.78 -19.18
N ALA A 396 8.11 -3.54 -19.95
CA ALA A 396 8.07 -5.00 -19.97
C ALA A 396 9.45 -5.58 -20.22
N GLU A 397 9.71 -6.80 -19.72
CA GLU A 397 10.94 -7.55 -19.98
C GLU A 397 10.78 -8.41 -21.24
N LEU A 398 11.80 -8.46 -22.08
CA LEU A 398 11.82 -9.28 -23.29
C LEU A 398 12.94 -10.31 -23.21
N GLY A 399 12.56 -11.59 -23.36
CA GLY A 399 13.47 -12.71 -23.53
C GLY A 399 13.39 -13.30 -24.94
N CYS A 400 14.49 -13.88 -25.42
CA CYS A 400 14.52 -14.62 -26.67
C CYS A 400 15.46 -15.81 -26.56
N ARG A 401 15.02 -16.98 -27.03
CA ARG A 401 15.86 -18.17 -27.19
C ARG A 401 15.66 -18.80 -28.57
N ILE A 402 16.75 -19.26 -29.18
CA ILE A 402 16.77 -19.91 -30.49
C ILE A 402 17.31 -21.31 -30.30
N ASP A 403 16.71 -22.28 -30.98
CA ASP A 403 17.19 -23.67 -31.03
C ASP A 403 18.67 -23.70 -31.46
N LYS A 404 19.43 -24.59 -30.82
CA LYS A 404 20.89 -24.72 -31.01
C LYS A 404 21.28 -24.92 -32.47
N ALA A 405 20.48 -25.65 -33.23
CA ALA A 405 20.72 -25.91 -34.65
C ALA A 405 20.67 -24.64 -35.52
N TYR A 406 20.04 -23.55 -35.02
CA TYR A 406 19.85 -22.29 -35.71
C TYR A 406 20.64 -21.14 -35.06
N ALA A 407 21.46 -21.42 -34.05
CA ALA A 407 22.24 -20.42 -33.35
C ALA A 407 23.35 -19.84 -34.26
N GLY A 408 23.76 -18.59 -33.97
CA GLY A 408 24.88 -17.94 -34.71
C GLY A 408 24.52 -17.29 -36.04
N HIS A 409 23.27 -17.41 -36.50
CA HIS A 409 22.82 -16.86 -37.79
C HIS A 409 22.14 -15.49 -37.70
N GLY A 410 22.07 -14.88 -36.48
CA GLY A 410 21.44 -13.60 -36.26
C GLY A 410 19.90 -13.66 -36.07
N TYR A 411 19.32 -14.84 -36.13
CA TYR A 411 17.86 -14.98 -35.99
C TYR A 411 17.31 -14.47 -34.64
N GLY A 412 18.05 -14.71 -33.54
CA GLY A 412 17.70 -14.20 -32.24
C GLY A 412 17.65 -12.67 -32.19
N THR A 413 18.63 -12.00 -32.80
CA THR A 413 18.67 -10.53 -32.89
C THR A 413 17.50 -9.99 -33.69
N GLU A 414 17.19 -10.60 -34.83
CA GLU A 414 16.10 -10.22 -35.72
C GLU A 414 14.72 -10.38 -35.03
N ALA A 415 14.49 -11.52 -34.39
CA ALA A 415 13.27 -11.80 -33.65
C ALA A 415 13.10 -10.87 -32.45
N PHE A 416 14.17 -10.68 -31.68
CA PHE A 416 14.18 -9.80 -30.52
C PHE A 416 13.84 -8.36 -30.89
N ALA A 417 14.49 -7.81 -31.94
CA ALA A 417 14.23 -6.46 -32.42
C ALA A 417 12.76 -6.28 -32.85
N ALA A 418 12.21 -7.25 -33.58
CA ALA A 418 10.85 -7.19 -34.08
C ALA A 418 9.82 -7.17 -32.93
N VAL A 419 10.01 -7.98 -31.88
CA VAL A 419 9.10 -7.99 -30.72
C VAL A 419 9.28 -6.74 -29.86
N ALA A 420 10.52 -6.26 -29.68
CA ALA A 420 10.76 -5.00 -28.98
C ALA A 420 10.05 -3.82 -29.67
N ASP A 421 10.16 -3.71 -31.00
CA ASP A 421 9.48 -2.68 -31.79
C ASP A 421 7.96 -2.82 -31.74
N TRP A 422 7.44 -4.03 -31.81
CA TRP A 422 6.02 -4.28 -31.63
C TRP A 422 5.53 -3.82 -30.24
N GLY A 423 6.27 -4.14 -29.18
CA GLY A 423 5.97 -3.71 -27.83
C GLY A 423 5.93 -2.17 -27.71
N LEU A 424 6.95 -1.48 -28.22
CA LEU A 424 7.05 -0.02 -28.14
C LEU A 424 5.98 0.69 -29.00
N TYR A 425 5.81 0.29 -30.26
CA TYR A 425 5.02 1.06 -31.25
C TYR A 425 3.60 0.57 -31.45
N ARG A 426 3.23 -0.64 -31.00
CA ARG A 426 1.89 -1.22 -31.13
C ARG A 426 1.20 -1.48 -29.82
N VAL A 427 1.92 -1.96 -28.81
CA VAL A 427 1.41 -2.09 -27.45
C VAL A 427 1.49 -0.77 -26.68
N HIS A 428 2.31 0.18 -27.17
CA HIS A 428 2.57 1.49 -26.57
C HIS A 428 3.30 1.39 -25.21
N LEU A 429 4.23 0.44 -25.12
CA LEU A 429 5.15 0.41 -23.98
C LEU A 429 6.02 1.69 -23.97
N SER A 430 6.30 2.23 -22.79
CA SER A 430 7.25 3.32 -22.60
C SER A 430 8.70 2.82 -22.77
N LYS A 431 8.94 1.57 -22.39
CA LYS A 431 10.25 0.91 -22.50
C LYS A 431 10.13 -0.61 -22.60
N VAL A 432 11.10 -1.23 -23.27
CA VAL A 432 11.37 -2.66 -23.20
C VAL A 432 12.71 -2.84 -22.50
N VAL A 433 12.75 -3.71 -21.49
CA VAL A 433 13.99 -4.05 -20.76
C VAL A 433 14.41 -5.48 -21.03
N ALA A 434 15.69 -5.75 -20.89
CA ALA A 434 16.24 -7.10 -20.92
C ALA A 434 17.47 -7.19 -20.04
N LYS A 435 17.79 -8.41 -19.60
CA LYS A 435 19.04 -8.69 -18.87
C LYS A 435 19.71 -9.94 -19.40
N CYS A 436 21.00 -10.02 -19.23
CA CYS A 436 21.74 -11.26 -19.48
C CYS A 436 22.80 -11.48 -18.42
N PHE A 437 23.07 -12.75 -18.10
CA PHE A 437 24.21 -13.12 -17.27
C PHE A 437 25.53 -12.66 -17.90
N LYS A 438 26.47 -12.23 -17.07
CA LYS A 438 27.79 -11.74 -17.54
C LYS A 438 28.59 -12.80 -18.35
N GLU A 439 28.36 -14.08 -18.04
CA GLU A 439 28.95 -15.20 -18.76
C GLU A 439 28.30 -15.47 -20.12
N ASN A 440 27.05 -15.00 -20.35
CA ASN A 440 26.34 -15.23 -21.60
C ASN A 440 26.71 -14.21 -22.68
N GLN A 441 27.89 -14.39 -23.27
CA GLN A 441 28.45 -13.51 -24.30
C GLN A 441 27.59 -13.43 -25.57
N ALA A 442 26.87 -14.50 -25.91
CA ALA A 442 25.98 -14.51 -27.06
C ALA A 442 24.81 -13.56 -26.87
N SER A 443 24.16 -13.61 -25.68
CA SER A 443 23.08 -12.71 -25.31
C SER A 443 23.56 -11.26 -25.19
N TYR A 444 24.74 -11.05 -24.58
CA TYR A 444 25.35 -9.72 -24.49
C TYR A 444 25.53 -9.06 -25.88
N LYS A 445 26.07 -9.79 -26.84
CA LYS A 445 26.26 -9.29 -28.24
C LYS A 445 24.91 -8.98 -28.89
N MET A 446 23.92 -9.85 -28.74
CA MET A 446 22.57 -9.65 -29.26
C MET A 446 21.95 -8.40 -28.66
N LEU A 447 21.91 -8.27 -27.33
CA LEU A 447 21.29 -7.15 -26.64
C LEU A 447 22.00 -5.83 -26.95
N SER A 448 23.33 -5.81 -26.97
CA SER A 448 24.12 -4.62 -27.32
C SER A 448 23.88 -4.12 -28.75
N SER A 449 23.40 -4.97 -29.66
CA SER A 449 23.08 -4.56 -31.04
C SER A 449 21.66 -4.01 -31.20
N CYS A 450 20.74 -4.28 -30.23
CA CYS A 450 19.34 -3.93 -30.31
C CYS A 450 18.92 -2.86 -29.28
N MET A 451 19.67 -2.72 -28.17
CA MET A 451 19.29 -1.95 -27.00
C MET A 451 20.48 -1.17 -26.44
N ARG A 452 20.19 -0.16 -25.61
CA ARG A 452 21.19 0.57 -24.84
C ARG A 452 21.48 -0.17 -23.52
N LYS A 453 22.75 -0.31 -23.15
CA LYS A 453 23.10 -0.78 -21.81
C LYS A 453 22.65 0.25 -20.77
N ALA A 454 21.84 -0.17 -19.81
CA ALA A 454 21.29 0.66 -18.74
C ALA A 454 22.07 0.55 -17.42
N GLY A 455 22.76 -0.58 -17.20
CA GLY A 455 23.55 -0.80 -15.98
C GLY A 455 24.11 -2.22 -15.90
N GLU A 456 24.70 -2.53 -14.75
CA GLU A 456 25.15 -3.88 -14.40
C GLU A 456 25.22 -4.04 -12.87
N ASP A 457 25.14 -5.29 -12.41
CA ASP A 457 25.46 -5.70 -11.04
C ASP A 457 26.56 -6.80 -11.05
N GLU A 458 26.69 -7.58 -9.99
CA GLU A 458 27.68 -8.68 -9.91
C GLU A 458 27.36 -9.81 -10.90
N THR A 459 26.08 -10.03 -11.22
CA THR A 459 25.57 -11.18 -11.98
C THR A 459 25.15 -10.83 -13.40
N PHE A 460 24.49 -9.67 -13.58
CA PHE A 460 23.81 -9.31 -14.83
C PHE A 460 24.33 -8.04 -15.47
N PHE A 461 24.19 -7.97 -16.81
CA PHE A 461 24.11 -6.73 -17.57
C PHE A 461 22.63 -6.42 -17.84
N TYR A 462 22.25 -5.16 -17.67
CA TYR A 462 20.89 -4.65 -17.91
C TYR A 462 20.85 -3.78 -19.17
N PHE A 463 19.80 -3.95 -19.95
CA PHE A 463 19.58 -3.25 -21.21
C PHE A 463 18.18 -2.68 -21.26
N GLU A 464 18.01 -1.58 -22.01
CA GLU A 464 16.72 -0.96 -22.25
C GLU A 464 16.61 -0.43 -23.68
N LYS A 465 15.39 -0.40 -24.20
CA LYS A 465 15.01 0.29 -25.43
C LYS A 465 13.79 1.16 -25.13
N LEU A 466 13.91 2.44 -25.45
CA LEU A 466 12.85 3.46 -25.29
C LEU A 466 12.22 3.76 -26.64
N VAL A 467 11.05 4.43 -26.64
CA VAL A 467 10.40 4.95 -27.84
C VAL A 467 11.26 6.01 -28.51
#